data_5bcba712d2edcc3640c197549fd707e9
#
_entry.id   5bcba712d2edcc3640c197549fd707e9
#
_cell.length_a   1.000
_cell.length_b   1.000
_cell.length_c   1.000
_cell.angle_alpha   90.00
_cell.angle_beta   90.00
_cell.angle_gamma   90.00
#
_symmetry.space_group_name_H-M   'P 1'
#
loop_
_entity.id
_entity.type
_entity.pdbx_description
1 polymer ?
#
loop_
_entity_poly.entity_id
_entity_poly.type
_entity_poly.pdbx_seq_one_letter_code
_entity_poly.pdbx_strand_id
1 'polypeptide(L)'
;VTAIVQQGQEKVKALRQIPAVAHVIRMNTRYATRLGNQFAGAITYFSLLAMVPILMFAFSACGFTLTVLRPDLLERVQAAIMIQLQGAPEDLQAQLTGLIDGLLRNWASVGLVGLLSSMYSSAGWAGNLKSAVRAQTRPLFDMKERKRFILLEILLNFAILLGLLIILAVTFSLAVMATSMTGTIVHWLALDEVPGINVLLRIVGPILSAIAGWAMFMYLYKVLPEVKFPFRIIARGALIGSAGLFGLQYLTGFLMGKFSGNPAAAVFGPVIALMLFFNLFARLNLYVAAWIATSVQPAVADQVHEFDRPLLKAPNVSDLVRREVRAGLKIGED
;
A
#
# COMPACT_ATOMS: atom_id res chain seq x y z
N VAL A 1 36.31 22.04 -20.16
CA VAL A 1 35.66 21.17 -19.15
C VAL A 1 34.96 22.02 -18.09
N THR A 2 35.56 23.08 -17.55
CA THR A 2 34.99 23.97 -16.52
C THR A 2 33.69 24.67 -16.95
N ALA A 3 33.61 25.17 -18.19
CA ALA A 3 32.40 25.87 -18.72
C ALA A 3 31.19 24.93 -18.86
N ILE A 4 31.41 23.68 -19.28
CA ILE A 4 30.33 22.67 -19.40
C ILE A 4 29.80 22.30 -18.00
N VAL A 5 30.69 22.19 -17.01
CA VAL A 5 30.30 21.88 -15.62
C VAL A 5 29.55 23.06 -15.00
N GLN A 6 29.97 24.30 -15.25
CA GLN A 6 29.26 25.49 -14.76
C GLN A 6 27.88 25.65 -15.41
N GLN A 7 27.75 25.45 -16.72
CA GLN A 7 26.49 25.48 -17.42
C GLN A 7 25.52 24.36 -16.96
N GLY A 8 26.06 23.19 -16.61
CA GLY A 8 25.32 22.10 -15.99
C GLY A 8 24.80 22.47 -14.60
N GLN A 9 25.64 23.10 -13.78
CA GLN A 9 25.25 23.55 -12.43
C GLN A 9 24.20 24.65 -12.45
N GLU A 10 24.26 25.60 -13.39
CA GLU A 10 23.24 26.64 -13.55
C GLU A 10 21.88 26.06 -13.99
N LYS A 11 21.87 25.12 -14.93
CA LYS A 11 20.65 24.40 -15.32
C LYS A 11 20.04 23.62 -14.16
N VAL A 12 20.85 22.95 -13.34
CA VAL A 12 20.38 22.23 -12.14
C VAL A 12 19.85 23.21 -11.10
N LYS A 13 20.47 24.38 -10.91
CA LYS A 13 19.93 25.43 -10.02
C LYS A 13 18.59 25.98 -10.52
N ALA A 14 18.48 26.24 -11.82
CA ALA A 14 17.23 26.72 -12.42
C ALA A 14 16.10 25.66 -12.29
N LEU A 15 16.39 24.38 -12.53
CA LEU A 15 15.42 23.29 -12.34
C LEU A 15 14.97 23.18 -10.88
N ARG A 16 15.87 23.37 -9.92
CA ARG A 16 15.52 23.36 -8.48
C ARG A 16 14.63 24.52 -8.04
N GLN A 17 14.54 25.59 -8.83
CA GLN A 17 13.64 26.72 -8.54
C GLN A 17 12.21 26.49 -9.00
N ILE A 18 11.96 25.48 -9.86
CA ILE A 18 10.61 25.09 -10.26
C ILE A 18 9.88 24.45 -9.05
N PRO A 19 8.75 24.98 -8.58
CA PRO A 19 8.10 24.53 -7.35
C PRO A 19 7.79 23.03 -7.33
N ALA A 20 7.37 22.48 -8.47
CA ALA A 20 7.08 21.04 -8.61
C ALA A 20 8.35 20.19 -8.45
N VAL A 21 9.45 20.57 -9.11
CA VAL A 21 10.74 19.88 -9.02
C VAL A 21 11.31 19.96 -7.61
N ALA A 22 11.26 21.15 -7.01
CA ALA A 22 11.67 21.37 -5.63
C ALA A 22 10.87 20.47 -4.66
N HIS A 23 9.57 20.28 -4.90
CA HIS A 23 8.73 19.42 -4.07
C HIS A 23 9.13 17.94 -4.23
N VAL A 24 9.38 17.47 -5.46
CA VAL A 24 9.85 16.09 -5.71
C VAL A 24 11.20 15.83 -5.04
N ILE A 25 12.13 16.81 -5.10
CA ILE A 25 13.42 16.71 -4.41
C ILE A 25 13.21 16.59 -2.90
N ARG A 26 12.37 17.45 -2.30
CA ARG A 26 12.05 17.38 -0.86
C ARG A 26 11.44 16.05 -0.47
N MET A 27 10.48 15.54 -1.27
CA MET A 27 9.87 14.24 -1.09
C MET A 27 10.92 13.12 -1.08
N ASN A 28 11.81 13.09 -2.09
CA ASN A 28 12.85 12.08 -2.20
C ASN A 28 13.85 12.15 -1.04
N THR A 29 14.28 13.36 -0.67
CA THR A 29 15.16 13.57 0.49
C THR A 29 14.51 13.05 1.76
N ARG A 30 13.24 13.37 2.01
CA ARG A 30 12.51 12.89 3.18
C ARG A 30 12.38 11.37 3.19
N TYR A 31 12.03 10.77 2.06
CA TYR A 31 11.98 9.32 1.92
C TYR A 31 13.31 8.66 2.27
N ALA A 32 14.42 9.17 1.72
CA ALA A 32 15.75 8.61 1.94
C ALA A 32 16.24 8.79 3.39
N THR A 33 16.10 9.98 3.97
CA THR A 33 16.56 10.29 5.34
C THR A 33 15.72 9.57 6.41
N ARG A 34 14.51 9.10 6.08
CA ARG A 34 13.61 8.42 7.01
C ARG A 34 13.46 6.94 6.72
N LEU A 35 14.54 6.30 6.29
CA LEU A 35 14.65 4.86 6.11
C LEU A 35 13.56 4.25 5.21
N GLY A 36 13.15 4.97 4.15
CA GLY A 36 12.07 4.56 3.27
C GLY A 36 12.29 3.19 2.63
N ASN A 37 13.53 2.86 2.19
CA ASN A 37 13.86 1.57 1.61
C ASN A 37 13.77 0.42 2.62
N GLN A 38 14.22 0.63 3.86
CA GLN A 38 14.19 -0.36 4.92
C GLN A 38 12.74 -0.68 5.31
N PHE A 39 11.93 0.36 5.47
CA PHE A 39 10.49 0.17 5.71
C PHE A 39 9.78 -0.51 4.54
N ALA A 40 10.13 -0.17 3.29
CA ALA A 40 9.55 -0.84 2.13
C ALA A 40 9.88 -2.35 2.12
N GLY A 41 11.11 -2.72 2.46
CA GLY A 41 11.51 -4.13 2.62
C GLY A 41 10.72 -4.83 3.72
N ALA A 42 10.58 -4.22 4.89
CA ALA A 42 9.80 -4.77 6.00
C ALA A 42 8.33 -4.96 5.62
N ILE A 43 7.69 -3.95 5.00
CA ILE A 43 6.30 -4.05 4.53
C ILE A 43 6.17 -5.20 3.52
N THR A 44 7.11 -5.34 2.58
CA THR A 44 7.12 -6.44 1.60
C THR A 44 7.10 -7.81 2.27
N TYR A 45 8.00 -8.01 3.22
CA TYR A 45 8.11 -9.25 3.97
C TYR A 45 6.82 -9.58 4.72
N PHE A 46 6.29 -8.63 5.50
CA PHE A 46 5.04 -8.85 6.24
C PHE A 46 3.81 -8.95 5.33
N SER A 47 3.81 -8.33 4.14
CA SER A 47 2.74 -8.51 3.15
C SER A 47 2.67 -9.94 2.64
N LEU A 48 3.82 -10.57 2.37
CA LEU A 48 3.87 -11.98 1.95
C LEU A 48 3.39 -12.92 3.06
N LEU A 49 3.86 -12.71 4.29
CA LEU A 49 3.44 -13.54 5.44
C LEU A 49 1.94 -13.39 5.75
N ALA A 50 1.40 -12.19 5.63
CA ALA A 50 0.00 -11.92 5.94
C ALA A 50 -0.95 -12.36 4.82
N MET A 51 -0.46 -12.58 3.60
CA MET A 51 -1.30 -12.86 2.43
C MET A 51 -2.18 -14.09 2.65
N VAL A 52 -1.62 -15.21 3.08
CA VAL A 52 -2.37 -16.46 3.26
C VAL A 52 -3.45 -16.33 4.33
N PRO A 53 -3.16 -15.90 5.58
CA PRO A 53 -4.20 -15.67 6.59
C PRO A 53 -5.29 -14.69 6.17
N ILE A 54 -4.91 -13.60 5.47
CA ILE A 54 -5.88 -12.60 4.99
C ILE A 54 -6.80 -13.20 3.93
N LEU A 55 -6.25 -13.98 2.99
CA LEU A 55 -7.05 -14.67 1.97
C LEU A 55 -7.98 -15.70 2.62
N MET A 56 -7.51 -16.50 3.57
CA MET A 56 -8.36 -17.45 4.32
C MET A 56 -9.53 -16.74 4.99
N PHE A 57 -9.27 -15.63 5.66
CA PHE A 57 -10.32 -14.83 6.31
C PHE A 57 -11.29 -14.21 5.29
N ALA A 58 -10.78 -13.63 4.20
CA ALA A 58 -11.60 -13.03 3.14
C ALA A 58 -12.50 -14.07 2.46
N PHE A 59 -11.96 -15.23 2.08
CA PHE A 59 -12.74 -16.32 1.49
C PHE A 59 -13.79 -16.87 2.45
N SER A 60 -13.44 -16.98 3.73
CA SER A 60 -14.41 -17.43 4.74
C SER A 60 -15.53 -16.42 4.95
N ALA A 61 -15.24 -15.12 4.97
CA ALA A 61 -16.25 -14.07 5.03
C ALA A 61 -17.17 -14.08 3.78
N CYS A 62 -16.58 -14.28 2.60
CA CYS A 62 -17.35 -14.51 1.37
C CYS A 62 -18.18 -15.80 1.45
N GLY A 63 -17.61 -16.90 1.91
CA GLY A 63 -18.29 -18.18 2.10
C GLY A 63 -19.49 -18.06 3.03
N PHE A 64 -19.33 -17.43 4.19
CA PHE A 64 -20.43 -17.14 5.09
C PHE A 64 -21.53 -16.30 4.42
N THR A 65 -21.14 -15.25 3.71
CA THR A 65 -22.09 -14.38 3.01
C THR A 65 -22.88 -15.14 1.94
N LEU A 66 -22.19 -15.95 1.13
CA LEU A 66 -22.78 -16.67 0.00
C LEU A 66 -23.52 -17.95 0.41
N THR A 67 -23.18 -18.57 1.54
CA THR A 67 -23.85 -19.80 1.98
C THR A 67 -24.97 -19.55 3.00
N VAL A 68 -24.86 -18.51 3.82
CA VAL A 68 -25.80 -18.23 4.92
C VAL A 68 -26.70 -17.03 4.61
N LEU A 69 -26.09 -15.89 4.18
CA LEU A 69 -26.86 -14.65 4.00
C LEU A 69 -27.52 -14.55 2.62
N ARG A 70 -26.83 -14.98 1.56
CA ARG A 70 -27.26 -14.83 0.18
C ARG A 70 -26.93 -16.07 -0.67
N PRO A 71 -27.58 -17.23 -0.39
CA PRO A 71 -27.35 -18.47 -1.16
C PRO A 71 -27.67 -18.32 -2.65
N ASP A 72 -28.59 -17.42 -2.99
CA ASP A 72 -28.99 -17.09 -4.35
C ASP A 72 -27.83 -16.54 -5.23
N LEU A 73 -26.77 -16.00 -4.61
CA LEU A 73 -25.62 -15.46 -5.32
C LEU A 73 -24.49 -16.47 -5.51
N LEU A 74 -24.50 -17.61 -4.81
CA LEU A 74 -23.40 -18.58 -4.84
C LEU A 74 -23.13 -19.09 -6.26
N GLU A 75 -24.15 -19.53 -6.96
CA GLU A 75 -24.03 -20.03 -8.35
C GLU A 75 -23.53 -18.96 -9.31
N ARG A 76 -23.98 -17.71 -9.13
CA ARG A 76 -23.52 -16.58 -9.97
C ARG A 76 -22.06 -16.26 -9.74
N VAL A 77 -21.59 -16.30 -8.49
CA VAL A 77 -20.19 -16.07 -8.17
C VAL A 77 -19.31 -17.20 -8.69
N GLN A 78 -19.74 -18.45 -8.55
CA GLN A 78 -19.04 -19.61 -9.13
C GLN A 78 -18.93 -19.50 -10.65
N ALA A 79 -20.02 -19.16 -11.34
CA ALA A 79 -20.02 -18.94 -12.78
C ALA A 79 -19.07 -17.79 -13.20
N ALA A 80 -19.06 -16.69 -12.45
CA ALA A 80 -18.16 -15.57 -12.71
C ALA A 80 -16.68 -15.95 -12.54
N ILE A 81 -16.36 -16.76 -11.53
CA ILE A 81 -15.02 -17.30 -11.32
C ILE A 81 -14.60 -18.20 -12.49
N MET A 82 -15.47 -19.09 -12.92
CA MET A 82 -15.20 -19.97 -14.07
C MET A 82 -14.94 -19.20 -15.37
N ILE A 83 -15.68 -18.12 -15.61
CA ILE A 83 -15.42 -17.23 -16.75
C ILE A 83 -14.03 -16.59 -16.66
N GLN A 84 -13.61 -16.18 -15.47
CA GLN A 84 -12.30 -15.56 -15.27
C GLN A 84 -11.13 -16.54 -15.40
N LEU A 85 -11.38 -17.83 -15.17
CA LEU A 85 -10.40 -18.90 -15.34
C LEU A 85 -10.34 -19.46 -16.77
N GLN A 86 -11.18 -18.98 -17.68
CA GLN A 86 -11.14 -19.38 -19.09
C GLN A 86 -9.79 -19.03 -19.70
N GLY A 87 -9.13 -20.02 -20.29
CA GLY A 87 -7.78 -19.87 -20.87
C GLY A 87 -6.63 -20.28 -19.96
N ALA A 88 -6.89 -20.62 -18.70
CA ALA A 88 -5.91 -21.29 -17.85
C ALA A 88 -5.84 -22.81 -18.20
N PRO A 89 -4.70 -23.51 -17.93
CA PRO A 89 -4.63 -24.96 -18.07
C PRO A 89 -5.71 -25.68 -17.28
N GLU A 90 -6.27 -26.76 -17.81
CA GLU A 90 -7.41 -27.49 -17.20
C GLU A 90 -7.10 -27.97 -15.78
N ASP A 91 -5.88 -28.47 -15.53
CA ASP A 91 -5.45 -28.90 -14.21
C ASP A 91 -5.45 -27.73 -13.19
N LEU A 92 -5.05 -26.55 -13.64
CA LEU A 92 -5.05 -25.35 -12.80
C LEU A 92 -6.47 -24.86 -12.52
N GLN A 93 -7.36 -24.91 -13.53
CA GLN A 93 -8.79 -24.58 -13.36
C GLN A 93 -9.44 -25.51 -12.33
N ALA A 94 -9.22 -26.84 -12.43
CA ALA A 94 -9.77 -27.82 -11.50
C ALA A 94 -9.25 -27.61 -10.07
N GLN A 95 -7.95 -27.39 -9.90
CA GLN A 95 -7.33 -27.13 -8.59
C GLN A 95 -7.88 -25.85 -7.96
N LEU A 96 -7.93 -24.75 -8.70
CA LEU A 96 -8.42 -23.46 -8.18
C LEU A 96 -9.90 -23.52 -7.83
N THR A 97 -10.71 -24.15 -8.67
CA THR A 97 -12.15 -24.33 -8.41
C THR A 97 -12.37 -25.19 -7.16
N GLY A 98 -11.64 -26.30 -7.03
CA GLY A 98 -11.72 -27.16 -5.84
C GLY A 98 -11.27 -26.45 -4.56
N LEU A 99 -10.23 -25.63 -4.61
CA LEU A 99 -9.78 -24.82 -3.47
C LEU A 99 -10.83 -23.78 -3.09
N ILE A 100 -11.37 -23.04 -4.05
CA ILE A 100 -12.39 -22.01 -3.81
C ILE A 100 -13.67 -22.63 -3.23
N ASP A 101 -14.16 -23.72 -3.81
CA ASP A 101 -15.32 -24.43 -3.30
C ASP A 101 -15.10 -24.97 -1.89
N GLY A 102 -13.92 -25.55 -1.63
CA GLY A 102 -13.52 -26.01 -0.30
C GLY A 102 -13.51 -24.88 0.73
N LEU A 103 -12.95 -23.72 0.38
CA LEU A 103 -12.91 -22.54 1.25
C LEU A 103 -14.32 -21.96 1.51
N LEU A 104 -15.17 -21.90 0.47
CA LEU A 104 -16.53 -21.38 0.59
C LEU A 104 -17.43 -22.29 1.42
N ARG A 105 -17.38 -23.61 1.20
CA ARG A 105 -18.20 -24.60 1.93
C ARG A 105 -17.76 -24.78 3.38
N ASN A 106 -16.45 -24.75 3.65
CA ASN A 106 -15.90 -24.90 4.99
C ASN A 106 -15.65 -23.56 5.69
N TRP A 107 -16.44 -22.54 5.36
CA TRP A 107 -16.24 -21.17 5.84
C TRP A 107 -16.12 -21.08 7.36
N ALA A 108 -16.82 -21.91 8.15
CA ALA A 108 -16.82 -21.84 9.60
C ALA A 108 -15.47 -22.26 10.20
N SER A 109 -14.92 -23.40 9.78
CA SER A 109 -13.62 -23.90 10.27
C SER A 109 -12.46 -23.09 9.71
N VAL A 110 -12.48 -22.80 8.40
CA VAL A 110 -11.48 -21.95 7.73
C VAL A 110 -11.53 -20.54 8.29
N GLY A 111 -12.74 -20.04 8.61
CA GLY A 111 -12.95 -18.70 9.14
C GLY A 111 -12.39 -18.50 10.53
N LEU A 112 -12.55 -19.44 11.41
CA LEU A 112 -11.98 -19.34 12.75
C LEU A 112 -10.45 -19.29 12.70
N VAL A 113 -9.84 -20.20 11.97
CA VAL A 113 -8.38 -20.23 11.78
C VAL A 113 -7.90 -18.98 11.04
N GLY A 114 -8.58 -18.60 9.97
CA GLY A 114 -8.28 -17.41 9.19
C GLY A 114 -8.43 -16.13 10.02
N LEU A 115 -9.47 -16.01 10.86
CA LEU A 115 -9.66 -14.88 11.75
C LEU A 115 -8.51 -14.73 12.75
N LEU A 116 -8.19 -15.78 13.51
CA LEU A 116 -7.13 -15.75 14.51
C LEU A 116 -5.76 -15.49 13.86
N SER A 117 -5.47 -16.18 12.76
CA SER A 117 -4.22 -16.00 12.00
C SER A 117 -4.13 -14.60 11.38
N SER A 118 -5.21 -14.05 10.83
CA SER A 118 -5.23 -12.71 10.24
C SER A 118 -5.14 -11.61 11.31
N MET A 119 -5.71 -11.81 12.50
CA MET A 119 -5.52 -10.89 13.63
C MET A 119 -4.04 -10.80 14.03
N TYR A 120 -3.35 -11.93 14.13
CA TYR A 120 -1.92 -11.97 14.41
C TYR A 120 -1.10 -11.35 13.27
N SER A 121 -1.36 -11.76 12.04
CA SER A 121 -0.63 -11.27 10.85
C SER A 121 -0.86 -9.77 10.61
N SER A 122 -2.07 -9.25 10.92
CA SER A 122 -2.38 -7.82 10.81
C SER A 122 -1.56 -6.97 11.79
N ALA A 123 -1.21 -7.52 12.95
CA ALA A 123 -0.33 -6.84 13.90
C ALA A 123 1.06 -6.57 13.28
N GLY A 124 1.61 -7.54 12.55
CA GLY A 124 2.85 -7.38 11.82
C GLY A 124 2.72 -6.46 10.61
N TRP A 125 1.81 -6.76 9.71
CA TRP A 125 1.65 -6.03 8.45
C TRP A 125 1.17 -4.57 8.65
N ALA A 126 0.02 -4.38 9.28
CA ALA A 126 -0.55 -3.05 9.48
C ALA A 126 0.28 -2.23 10.48
N GLY A 127 0.90 -2.89 11.47
CA GLY A 127 1.83 -2.26 12.40
C GLY A 127 3.04 -1.67 11.70
N ASN A 128 3.69 -2.45 10.81
CA ASN A 128 4.83 -1.96 10.02
C ASN A 128 4.42 -0.87 9.03
N LEU A 129 3.30 -1.03 8.33
CA LEU A 129 2.79 0.00 7.43
C LEU A 129 2.48 1.30 8.18
N LYS A 130 1.85 1.21 9.36
CA LYS A 130 1.56 2.34 10.23
C LYS A 130 2.84 3.04 10.69
N SER A 131 3.81 2.30 11.21
CA SER A 131 5.10 2.84 11.65
C SER A 131 5.86 3.51 10.51
N ALA A 132 5.88 2.90 9.34
CA ALA A 132 6.53 3.42 8.15
C ALA A 132 5.88 4.73 7.65
N VAL A 133 4.55 4.78 7.56
CA VAL A 133 3.83 6.01 7.18
C VAL A 133 4.02 7.11 8.23
N ARG A 134 4.01 6.76 9.52
CA ARG A 134 4.30 7.69 10.61
C ARG A 134 5.71 8.23 10.55
N ALA A 135 6.70 7.38 10.27
CA ALA A 135 8.08 7.82 10.08
C ALA A 135 8.19 8.89 8.98
N GLN A 136 7.43 8.76 7.88
CA GLN A 136 7.40 9.75 6.81
C GLN A 136 6.59 11.01 7.16
N THR A 137 5.56 10.91 8.01
CA THR A 137 4.59 11.98 8.22
C THR A 137 4.79 12.77 9.52
N ARG A 138 5.50 12.23 10.51
CA ARG A 138 5.82 12.94 11.77
C ARG A 138 6.76 14.13 11.51
N PRO A 139 6.64 15.23 12.25
CA PRO A 139 7.61 16.33 12.19
C PRO A 139 9.01 15.87 12.57
N LEU A 140 9.14 15.11 13.64
CA LEU A 140 10.39 14.50 14.14
C LEU A 140 10.41 13.01 13.82
N PHE A 141 11.59 12.50 13.41
CA PHE A 141 11.77 11.06 13.19
C PHE A 141 11.73 10.28 14.51
N ASP A 142 12.40 10.79 15.54
CA ASP A 142 12.56 10.16 16.85
C ASP A 142 11.42 10.42 17.84
N MET A 143 10.25 10.85 17.36
CA MET A 143 9.09 11.00 18.24
C MET A 143 8.73 9.67 18.89
N LYS A 144 8.75 9.65 20.25
CA LYS A 144 8.34 8.47 21.01
C LYS A 144 6.92 8.06 20.65
N GLU A 145 6.75 6.80 20.30
CA GLU A 145 5.41 6.24 20.08
C GLU A 145 4.62 6.22 21.40
N ARG A 146 3.34 6.58 21.31
CA ARG A 146 2.41 6.39 22.43
C ARG A 146 2.27 4.89 22.65
N LYS A 147 2.84 4.37 23.71
CA LYS A 147 2.66 2.98 24.13
C LYS A 147 1.17 2.76 24.43
N ARG A 148 0.54 1.86 23.68
CA ARG A 148 -0.82 1.39 23.92
C ARG A 148 -0.75 -0.03 24.47
N PHE A 149 -1.84 -0.48 25.10
CA PHE A 149 -1.97 -1.86 25.50
C PHE A 149 -1.91 -2.76 24.25
N ILE A 150 -1.10 -3.82 24.30
CA ILE A 150 -0.77 -4.67 23.15
C ILE A 150 -2.03 -5.21 22.44
N LEU A 151 -3.00 -5.70 23.22
CA LEU A 151 -4.25 -6.23 22.68
C LEU A 151 -5.05 -5.15 21.91
N LEU A 152 -5.11 -3.93 22.46
CA LEU A 152 -5.76 -2.80 21.78
C LEU A 152 -5.05 -2.46 20.45
N GLU A 153 -3.73 -2.57 20.43
CA GLU A 153 -2.97 -2.30 19.21
C GLU A 153 -3.20 -3.36 18.13
N ILE A 154 -3.28 -4.63 18.52
CA ILE A 154 -3.65 -5.73 17.61
C ILE A 154 -5.05 -5.49 17.03
N LEU A 155 -6.03 -5.16 17.86
CA LEU A 155 -7.40 -4.87 17.44
C LEU A 155 -7.48 -3.67 16.50
N LEU A 156 -6.73 -2.60 16.77
CA LEU A 156 -6.69 -1.42 15.91
C LEU A 156 -6.02 -1.74 14.55
N ASN A 157 -4.95 -2.52 14.55
CA ASN A 157 -4.28 -2.93 13.33
C ASN A 157 -5.19 -3.86 12.50
N PHE A 158 -5.93 -4.76 13.15
CA PHE A 158 -6.93 -5.59 12.51
C PHE A 158 -8.10 -4.75 11.95
N ALA A 159 -8.56 -3.73 12.68
CA ALA A 159 -9.58 -2.82 12.18
C ALA A 159 -9.11 -2.04 10.93
N ILE A 160 -7.84 -1.68 10.85
CA ILE A 160 -7.24 -1.07 9.64
C ILE A 160 -7.33 -2.05 8.47
N LEU A 161 -6.97 -3.31 8.68
CA LEU A 161 -7.08 -4.36 7.67
C LEU A 161 -8.53 -4.55 7.21
N LEU A 162 -9.47 -4.66 8.16
CA LEU A 162 -10.90 -4.79 7.85
C LEU A 162 -11.41 -3.62 7.02
N GLY A 163 -11.03 -2.40 7.39
CA GLY A 163 -11.40 -1.21 6.62
C GLY A 163 -10.90 -1.27 5.17
N LEU A 164 -9.68 -1.76 4.94
CA LEU A 164 -9.15 -2.00 3.59
C LEU A 164 -9.92 -3.08 2.85
N LEU A 165 -10.22 -4.20 3.50
CA LEU A 165 -11.00 -5.29 2.89
C LEU A 165 -12.42 -4.84 2.53
N ILE A 166 -13.05 -4.03 3.37
CA ILE A 166 -14.38 -3.45 3.08
C ILE A 166 -14.30 -2.52 1.85
N ILE A 167 -13.30 -1.65 1.77
CA ILE A 167 -13.12 -0.77 0.61
C ILE A 167 -12.94 -1.61 -0.66
N LEU A 168 -12.12 -2.65 -0.62
CA LEU A 168 -11.92 -3.56 -1.75
C LEU A 168 -13.21 -4.29 -2.11
N ALA A 169 -13.95 -4.83 -1.12
CA ALA A 169 -15.20 -5.54 -1.35
C ALA A 169 -16.27 -4.64 -1.98
N VAL A 170 -16.45 -3.44 -1.44
CA VAL A 170 -17.38 -2.44 -1.99
C VAL A 170 -17.02 -2.08 -3.43
N THR A 171 -15.72 -1.83 -3.66
CA THR A 171 -15.25 -1.48 -5.01
C THR A 171 -15.44 -2.61 -6.00
N PHE A 172 -15.10 -3.83 -5.60
CA PHE A 172 -15.32 -5.02 -6.44
C PHE A 172 -16.81 -5.22 -6.75
N SER A 173 -17.68 -5.09 -5.73
CA SER A 173 -19.13 -5.19 -5.91
C SER A 173 -19.65 -4.13 -6.88
N LEU A 174 -19.20 -2.87 -6.75
CA LEU A 174 -19.57 -1.80 -7.67
C LEU A 174 -19.07 -2.08 -9.10
N ALA A 175 -17.87 -2.61 -9.25
CA ALA A 175 -17.32 -2.97 -10.56
C ALA A 175 -18.14 -4.09 -11.24
N VAL A 176 -18.50 -5.13 -10.48
CA VAL A 176 -19.36 -6.22 -10.97
C VAL A 176 -20.75 -5.70 -11.33
N MET A 177 -21.35 -4.85 -10.49
CA MET A 177 -22.64 -4.23 -10.79
C MET A 177 -22.56 -3.37 -12.05
N ALA A 178 -21.56 -2.54 -12.18
CA ALA A 178 -21.37 -1.67 -13.34
C ALA A 178 -21.23 -2.49 -14.62
N THR A 179 -20.47 -3.58 -14.62
CA THR A 179 -20.29 -4.44 -15.79
C THR A 179 -21.55 -5.25 -16.12
N SER A 180 -22.24 -5.79 -15.11
CA SER A 180 -23.46 -6.58 -15.33
C SER A 180 -24.65 -5.72 -15.78
N MET A 181 -24.77 -4.49 -15.27
CA MET A 181 -25.84 -3.55 -15.63
C MET A 181 -25.58 -2.84 -16.96
N THR A 182 -24.35 -2.85 -17.44
CA THR A 182 -23.97 -2.12 -18.65
C THR A 182 -24.81 -2.54 -19.85
N GLY A 183 -24.96 -3.83 -20.10
CA GLY A 183 -25.82 -4.33 -21.19
C GLY A 183 -27.28 -3.94 -21.01
N THR A 184 -27.81 -4.07 -19.80
CA THR A 184 -29.19 -3.71 -19.48
C THR A 184 -29.45 -2.20 -19.62
N ILE A 185 -28.54 -1.36 -19.15
CA ILE A 185 -28.65 0.11 -19.24
C ILE A 185 -28.54 0.56 -20.69
N VAL A 186 -27.61 0.00 -21.45
CA VAL A 186 -27.43 0.30 -22.87
C VAL A 186 -28.70 -0.03 -23.66
N HIS A 187 -29.27 -1.22 -23.41
CA HIS A 187 -30.50 -1.64 -24.09
C HIS A 187 -31.71 -0.83 -23.63
N TRP A 188 -31.84 -0.52 -22.34
CA TRP A 188 -32.98 0.23 -21.80
C TRP A 188 -32.98 1.72 -22.26
N LEU A 189 -31.80 2.30 -22.49
CA LEU A 189 -31.66 3.67 -23.00
C LEU A 189 -31.59 3.74 -24.53
N ALA A 190 -31.77 2.61 -25.23
CA ALA A 190 -31.63 2.51 -26.69
C ALA A 190 -30.28 3.09 -27.21
N LEU A 191 -29.21 2.89 -26.43
CA LEU A 191 -27.87 3.37 -26.77
C LEU A 191 -27.11 2.36 -27.65
N ASP A 192 -27.71 1.21 -27.97
CA ASP A 192 -27.10 0.18 -28.83
C ASP A 192 -26.73 0.72 -30.23
N GLU A 193 -27.45 1.73 -30.70
CA GLU A 193 -27.21 2.37 -31.99
C GLU A 193 -26.24 3.56 -31.94
N VAL A 194 -25.78 3.96 -30.74
CA VAL A 194 -24.88 5.11 -30.59
C VAL A 194 -23.44 4.71 -30.92
N PRO A 195 -22.84 5.26 -32.01
CA PRO A 195 -21.47 4.96 -32.36
C PRO A 195 -20.53 5.42 -31.24
N GLY A 196 -19.72 4.50 -30.71
CA GLY A 196 -18.72 4.81 -29.65
C GLY A 196 -19.16 4.40 -28.26
N ILE A 197 -20.38 3.93 -28.00
CA ILE A 197 -20.82 3.46 -26.70
C ILE A 197 -19.89 2.38 -26.12
N ASN A 198 -19.43 1.46 -26.97
CA ASN A 198 -18.49 0.40 -26.59
C ASN A 198 -17.15 0.94 -26.08
N VAL A 199 -16.69 2.09 -26.58
CA VAL A 199 -15.48 2.76 -26.09
C VAL A 199 -15.72 3.34 -24.69
N LEU A 200 -16.89 3.99 -24.49
CA LEU A 200 -17.29 4.51 -23.18
C LEU A 200 -17.34 3.38 -22.13
N LEU A 201 -17.93 2.25 -22.47
CA LEU A 201 -18.04 1.08 -21.60
C LEU A 201 -16.68 0.49 -21.21
N ARG A 202 -15.71 0.49 -22.14
CA ARG A 202 -14.34 0.03 -21.88
C ARG A 202 -13.60 0.92 -20.87
N ILE A 203 -13.99 2.18 -20.71
CA ILE A 203 -13.36 3.14 -19.80
C ILE A 203 -13.93 3.03 -18.37
N VAL A 204 -15.14 2.49 -18.20
CA VAL A 204 -15.81 2.37 -16.89
C VAL A 204 -14.97 1.55 -15.91
N GLY A 205 -14.46 0.40 -16.31
CA GLY A 205 -13.62 -0.46 -15.47
C GLY A 205 -12.35 0.25 -14.94
N PRO A 206 -11.53 0.83 -15.80
CA PRO A 206 -10.37 1.64 -15.40
C PRO A 206 -10.72 2.81 -14.47
N ILE A 207 -11.83 3.52 -14.71
CA ILE A 207 -12.29 4.62 -13.85
C ILE A 207 -12.65 4.10 -12.45
N LEU A 208 -13.43 3.02 -12.38
CA LEU A 208 -13.77 2.40 -11.09
C LEU A 208 -12.53 1.91 -10.33
N SER A 209 -11.57 1.32 -11.03
CA SER A 209 -10.29 0.93 -10.46
C SER A 209 -9.49 2.13 -9.93
N ALA A 210 -9.48 3.25 -10.65
CA ALA A 210 -8.84 4.48 -10.20
C ALA A 210 -9.53 5.08 -8.97
N ILE A 211 -10.86 5.07 -8.92
CA ILE A 211 -11.65 5.52 -7.75
C ILE A 211 -11.36 4.61 -6.55
N ALA A 212 -11.27 3.30 -6.74
CA ALA A 212 -10.92 2.35 -5.71
C ALA A 212 -9.53 2.61 -5.13
N GLY A 213 -8.55 2.75 -5.98
CA GLY A 213 -7.20 3.09 -5.58
C GLY A 213 -7.15 4.42 -4.83
N TRP A 214 -7.87 5.43 -5.31
CA TRP A 214 -7.98 6.71 -4.63
C TRP A 214 -8.63 6.58 -3.24
N ALA A 215 -9.73 5.86 -3.11
CA ALA A 215 -10.40 5.62 -1.84
C ALA A 215 -9.50 4.85 -0.86
N MET A 216 -8.77 3.84 -1.33
CA MET A 216 -7.81 3.08 -0.55
C MET A 216 -6.70 4.00 0.01
N PHE A 217 -6.06 4.82 -0.84
CA PHE A 217 -5.02 5.74 -0.38
C PHE A 217 -5.57 6.85 0.52
N MET A 218 -6.80 7.35 0.25
CA MET A 218 -7.48 8.28 1.15
C MET A 218 -7.66 7.69 2.55
N TYR A 219 -8.11 6.45 2.63
CA TYR A 219 -8.26 5.72 3.89
C TYR A 219 -6.92 5.58 4.61
N LEU A 220 -5.88 5.11 3.91
CA LEU A 220 -4.55 4.93 4.48
C LEU A 220 -3.99 6.23 5.07
N TYR A 221 -4.02 7.33 4.31
CA TYR A 221 -3.45 8.60 4.76
C TYR A 221 -4.33 9.39 5.72
N LYS A 222 -5.58 8.99 5.91
CA LYS A 222 -6.45 9.51 6.96
C LYS A 222 -6.27 8.77 8.29
N VAL A 223 -6.01 7.46 8.22
CA VAL A 223 -6.01 6.57 9.41
C VAL A 223 -4.61 6.33 9.97
N LEU A 224 -3.60 6.15 9.12
CA LEU A 224 -2.24 5.76 9.55
C LEU A 224 -1.42 6.89 10.19
N PRO A 225 -1.42 8.13 9.66
CA PRO A 225 -0.64 9.21 10.24
C PRO A 225 -1.12 9.59 11.65
N GLU A 226 -0.20 10.02 12.51
CA GLU A 226 -0.55 10.65 13.80
C GLU A 226 -0.89 12.13 13.64
N VAL A 227 -0.29 12.77 12.64
CA VAL A 227 -0.50 14.18 12.32
C VAL A 227 -1.68 14.31 11.36
N LYS A 228 -2.60 15.22 11.68
CA LYS A 228 -3.75 15.50 10.81
C LYS A 228 -3.31 16.43 9.67
N PHE A 229 -3.50 15.98 8.44
CA PHE A 229 -3.27 16.78 7.24
C PHE A 229 -4.60 17.33 6.69
N PRO A 230 -4.58 18.49 6.01
CA PRO A 230 -5.75 19.02 5.30
C PRO A 230 -6.26 18.04 4.25
N PHE A 231 -7.59 17.87 4.17
CA PHE A 231 -8.23 16.92 3.25
C PHE A 231 -7.75 17.09 1.80
N ARG A 232 -7.58 18.33 1.33
CA ARG A 232 -7.13 18.64 -0.04
C ARG A 232 -5.74 18.06 -0.34
N ILE A 233 -4.84 18.05 0.64
CA ILE A 233 -3.48 17.52 0.48
C ILE A 233 -3.52 16.01 0.43
N ILE A 234 -4.29 15.37 1.34
CA ILE A 234 -4.50 13.93 1.34
C ILE A 234 -5.13 13.48 0.01
N ALA A 235 -6.17 14.18 -0.47
CA ALA A 235 -6.87 13.85 -1.71
C ALA A 235 -5.94 13.91 -2.94
N ARG A 236 -5.06 14.92 -3.03
CA ARG A 236 -4.06 15.03 -4.10
C ARG A 236 -3.01 13.92 -3.99
N GLY A 237 -2.52 13.64 -2.77
CA GLY A 237 -1.60 12.51 -2.52
C GLY A 237 -2.22 11.17 -2.89
N ALA A 238 -3.47 10.94 -2.49
CA ALA A 238 -4.23 9.73 -2.84
C ALA A 238 -4.41 9.56 -4.35
N LEU A 239 -4.61 10.67 -5.09
CA LEU A 239 -4.69 10.65 -6.56
C LEU A 239 -3.34 10.22 -7.19
N ILE A 240 -2.23 10.77 -6.69
CA ILE A 240 -0.88 10.36 -7.13
C ILE A 240 -0.65 8.88 -6.81
N GLY A 241 -1.04 8.43 -5.62
CA GLY A 241 -0.95 7.03 -5.21
C GLY A 241 -1.78 6.10 -6.10
N SER A 242 -3.02 6.48 -6.41
CA SER A 242 -3.90 5.73 -7.30
C SER A 242 -3.33 5.63 -8.72
N ALA A 243 -2.83 6.72 -9.28
CA ALA A 243 -2.18 6.71 -10.59
C ALA A 243 -0.93 5.82 -10.61
N GLY A 244 -0.11 5.91 -9.54
CA GLY A 244 1.07 5.05 -9.38
C GLY A 244 0.70 3.57 -9.23
N LEU A 245 -0.37 3.24 -8.49
CA LEU A 245 -0.88 1.88 -8.35
C LEU A 245 -1.35 1.32 -9.69
N PHE A 246 -2.04 2.13 -10.47
CA PHE A 246 -2.47 1.76 -11.82
C PHE A 246 -1.27 1.42 -12.71
N GLY A 247 -0.24 2.28 -12.72
CA GLY A 247 1.01 1.99 -13.43
C GLY A 247 1.70 0.72 -12.93
N LEU A 248 1.66 0.46 -11.61
CA LEU A 248 2.23 -0.74 -11.01
C LEU A 248 1.47 -2.02 -11.42
N GLN A 249 0.14 -1.96 -11.52
CA GLN A 249 -0.68 -3.07 -12.03
C GLN A 249 -0.31 -3.44 -13.48
N TYR A 250 -0.15 -2.45 -14.34
CA TYR A 250 0.32 -2.68 -15.73
C TYR A 250 1.72 -3.28 -15.77
N LEU A 251 2.65 -2.77 -14.97
CA LEU A 251 4.01 -3.31 -14.89
C LEU A 251 4.01 -4.77 -14.45
N THR A 252 3.20 -5.10 -13.44
CA THR A 252 3.09 -6.49 -12.94
C THR A 252 2.50 -7.41 -14.02
N GLY A 253 1.44 -6.99 -14.69
CA GLY A 253 0.85 -7.74 -15.80
C GLY A 253 1.85 -7.99 -16.95
N PHE A 254 2.62 -6.97 -17.32
CA PHE A 254 3.69 -7.10 -18.32
C PHE A 254 4.76 -8.10 -17.89
N LEU A 255 5.22 -8.05 -16.64
CA LEU A 255 6.22 -8.99 -16.12
C LEU A 255 5.70 -10.43 -16.10
N MET A 256 4.45 -10.64 -15.67
CA MET A 256 3.83 -11.97 -15.68
C MET A 256 3.75 -12.54 -17.08
N GLY A 257 3.39 -11.74 -18.09
CA GLY A 257 3.39 -12.16 -19.49
C GLY A 257 4.77 -12.58 -20.01
N LYS A 258 5.85 -11.93 -19.52
CA LYS A 258 7.23 -12.31 -19.89
C LYS A 258 7.71 -13.61 -19.22
N PHE A 259 7.24 -13.89 -17.99
CA PHE A 259 7.62 -15.11 -17.28
C PHE A 259 6.94 -16.37 -17.86
N SER A 260 5.77 -16.25 -18.46
CA SER A 260 5.01 -17.37 -19.03
C SER A 260 5.73 -18.10 -20.17
N GLY A 261 6.72 -17.46 -20.79
CA GLY A 261 7.48 -18.06 -21.94
C GLY A 261 8.65 -18.95 -21.55
N ASN A 262 9.01 -19.05 -20.26
CA ASN A 262 10.16 -19.85 -19.79
C ASN A 262 9.74 -20.81 -18.69
N PRO A 263 9.92 -22.14 -18.83
CA PRO A 263 9.51 -23.11 -17.81
C PRO A 263 10.11 -22.88 -16.41
N ALA A 264 11.39 -22.49 -16.33
CA ALA A 264 12.03 -22.18 -15.05
C ALA A 264 11.46 -20.88 -14.44
N ALA A 265 11.15 -19.89 -15.27
CA ALA A 265 10.53 -18.65 -14.83
C ALA A 265 9.05 -18.86 -14.44
N ALA A 266 8.36 -19.85 -15.00
CA ALA A 266 6.98 -20.17 -14.67
C ALA A 266 6.82 -20.61 -13.19
N VAL A 267 7.81 -21.29 -12.61
CA VAL A 267 7.78 -21.74 -11.21
C VAL A 267 8.05 -20.61 -10.23
N PHE A 268 9.09 -19.81 -10.45
CA PHE A 268 9.53 -18.77 -9.52
C PHE A 268 8.98 -17.38 -9.88
N GLY A 269 8.60 -17.18 -11.14
CA GLY A 269 8.14 -15.90 -11.67
C GLY A 269 6.98 -15.28 -10.90
N PRO A 270 5.90 -16.02 -10.60
CA PRO A 270 4.78 -15.49 -9.81
C PRO A 270 5.19 -14.98 -8.43
N VAL A 271 6.05 -15.71 -7.72
CA VAL A 271 6.53 -15.31 -6.39
C VAL A 271 7.40 -14.05 -6.48
N ILE A 272 8.32 -14.02 -7.46
CA ILE A 272 9.18 -12.84 -7.69
C ILE A 272 8.34 -11.63 -8.10
N ALA A 273 7.36 -11.80 -8.99
CA ALA A 273 6.46 -10.73 -9.41
C ALA A 273 5.65 -10.18 -8.24
N LEU A 274 5.15 -11.07 -7.37
CA LEU A 274 4.40 -10.69 -6.18
C LEU A 274 5.29 -9.93 -5.17
N MET A 275 6.51 -10.42 -4.92
CA MET A 275 7.48 -9.72 -4.07
C MET A 275 7.82 -8.34 -4.63
N LEU A 276 8.04 -8.24 -5.94
CA LEU A 276 8.31 -6.97 -6.60
C LEU A 276 7.12 -6.04 -6.52
N PHE A 277 5.91 -6.55 -6.74
CA PHE A 277 4.67 -5.78 -6.58
C PHE A 277 4.55 -5.18 -5.18
N PHE A 278 4.68 -6.00 -4.12
CA PHE A 278 4.60 -5.51 -2.75
C PHE A 278 5.70 -4.51 -2.40
N ASN A 279 6.93 -4.73 -2.92
CA ASN A 279 8.03 -3.79 -2.69
C ASN A 279 7.78 -2.44 -3.36
N LEU A 280 7.36 -2.45 -4.62
CA LEU A 280 7.04 -1.23 -5.36
C LEU A 280 5.80 -0.53 -4.78
N PHE A 281 4.79 -1.29 -4.37
CA PHE A 281 3.60 -0.76 -3.67
C PHE A 281 3.99 -0.09 -2.34
N ALA A 282 4.84 -0.74 -1.55
CA ALA A 282 5.34 -0.16 -0.30
C ALA A 282 6.13 1.13 -0.53
N ARG A 283 7.03 1.14 -1.51
CA ARG A 283 7.77 2.35 -1.92
C ARG A 283 6.83 3.45 -2.37
N LEU A 284 5.88 3.15 -3.26
CA LEU A 284 4.87 4.10 -3.72
C LEU A 284 4.12 4.72 -2.54
N ASN A 285 3.65 3.88 -1.61
CA ASN A 285 2.94 4.33 -0.41
C ASN A 285 3.79 5.31 0.42
N LEU A 286 5.06 4.98 0.65
CA LEU A 286 5.96 5.82 1.44
C LEU A 286 6.38 7.11 0.70
N TYR A 287 6.55 7.07 -0.61
CA TYR A 287 6.78 8.28 -1.42
C TYR A 287 5.59 9.23 -1.37
N VAL A 288 4.38 8.71 -1.48
CA VAL A 288 3.17 9.53 -1.37
C VAL A 288 3.00 10.09 0.05
N ALA A 289 3.31 9.29 1.09
CA ALA A 289 3.33 9.78 2.48
C ALA A 289 4.34 10.92 2.67
N ALA A 290 5.55 10.77 2.12
CA ALA A 290 6.58 11.81 2.12
C ALA A 290 6.12 13.05 1.32
N TRP A 291 5.43 12.88 0.18
CA TRP A 291 4.88 13.96 -0.62
C TRP A 291 3.82 14.76 0.15
N ILE A 292 2.88 14.06 0.83
CA ILE A 292 1.86 14.69 1.69
C ILE A 292 2.53 15.48 2.81
N ALA A 293 3.53 14.89 3.47
CA ALA A 293 4.23 15.54 4.57
C ALA A 293 4.99 16.78 4.11
N THR A 294 5.74 16.70 3.01
CA THR A 294 6.54 17.83 2.48
C THR A 294 5.72 18.93 1.81
N SER A 295 4.42 18.72 1.65
CA SER A 295 3.47 19.79 1.27
C SER A 295 3.25 20.81 2.41
N VAL A 296 3.48 20.41 3.67
CA VAL A 296 3.21 21.23 4.87
C VAL A 296 4.45 21.35 5.77
N GLN A 297 5.40 20.44 5.63
CA GLN A 297 6.59 20.34 6.46
C GLN A 297 7.86 20.42 5.59
N PRO A 298 8.99 20.88 6.11
CA PRO A 298 10.26 20.80 5.40
C PRO A 298 10.70 19.34 5.19
N ALA A 299 11.58 19.11 4.23
CA ALA A 299 12.12 17.78 3.92
C ALA A 299 12.88 17.17 5.10
N VAL A 300 13.71 17.98 5.71
CA VAL A 300 14.45 17.71 6.94
C VAL A 300 13.90 18.67 7.98
N ALA A 301 13.51 18.16 9.14
CA ALA A 301 13.09 19.04 10.22
C ALA A 301 14.25 19.92 10.61
N ASP A 302 14.01 21.22 10.76
CA ASP A 302 15.01 22.20 11.25
C ASP A 302 15.55 21.88 12.66
N GLN A 303 15.15 20.79 13.21
CA GLN A 303 15.38 20.30 14.55
C GLN A 303 16.79 19.73 14.78
N VAL A 304 17.52 19.42 13.73
CA VAL A 304 18.99 19.29 13.86
C VAL A 304 19.55 20.55 14.54
N HIS A 305 19.00 21.72 14.21
CA HIS A 305 19.41 22.96 14.87
C HIS A 305 18.92 23.12 16.32
N GLU A 306 17.82 22.51 16.71
CA GLU A 306 17.29 22.64 18.08
C GLU A 306 17.88 21.62 19.05
N PHE A 307 18.15 20.40 18.58
CA PHE A 307 18.88 19.37 19.32
C PHE A 307 20.38 19.64 19.34
N ASP A 308 20.95 20.11 18.23
CA ASP A 308 22.40 20.45 18.14
C ASP A 308 22.72 21.84 18.71
N ARG A 309 21.72 22.72 18.95
CA ARG A 309 21.92 24.02 19.60
C ARG A 309 22.67 23.94 20.95
N PRO A 310 22.34 22.98 21.85
CA PRO A 310 23.12 22.79 23.06
C PRO A 310 24.51 22.20 22.79
N LEU A 311 24.65 21.30 21.81
CA LEU A 311 25.90 20.65 21.45
C LEU A 311 26.82 21.59 20.66
N LEU A 312 26.27 22.41 19.76
CA LEU A 312 27.00 23.43 19.01
C LEU A 312 27.37 24.66 19.88
N LYS A 313 26.63 24.90 20.96
CA LYS A 313 27.00 25.93 21.96
C LYS A 313 27.89 25.41 23.07
N ALA A 314 28.07 24.10 23.18
CA ALA A 314 29.02 23.53 24.11
C ALA A 314 30.45 23.85 23.63
N PRO A 315 31.28 24.48 24.46
CA PRO A 315 32.63 24.93 24.04
C PRO A 315 33.54 23.76 23.65
N ASN A 316 33.16 22.52 23.91
CA ASN A 316 33.96 21.36 23.53
C ASN A 316 33.13 20.05 23.57
N VAL A 317 32.78 19.51 22.39
CA VAL A 317 32.08 18.21 22.28
C VAL A 317 32.94 17.09 22.92
N SER A 318 34.26 17.21 22.89
CA SER A 318 35.16 16.28 23.55
C SER A 318 34.99 16.21 25.07
N ASP A 319 34.51 17.29 25.72
CA ASP A 319 34.28 17.30 27.16
C ASP A 319 32.97 16.62 27.57
N LEU A 320 31.95 16.65 26.70
CA LEU A 320 30.71 15.88 26.91
C LEU A 320 31.00 14.39 26.77
N VAL A 321 31.72 13.98 25.72
CA VAL A 321 32.14 12.59 25.54
C VAL A 321 33.00 12.10 26.69
N ARG A 322 33.92 12.92 27.18
CA ARG A 322 34.74 12.59 28.34
C ARG A 322 33.95 12.51 29.64
N ARG A 323 32.88 13.30 29.81
CA ARG A 323 31.97 13.20 30.98
C ARG A 323 31.14 11.94 30.95
N GLU A 324 30.61 11.55 29.81
CA GLU A 324 29.86 10.30 29.67
C GLU A 324 30.73 9.06 29.83
N VAL A 325 31.94 9.06 29.24
CA VAL A 325 32.93 7.99 29.44
C VAL A 325 33.35 7.87 30.90
N ARG A 326 33.55 8.98 31.63
CA ARG A 326 33.83 8.95 33.05
C ARG A 326 32.66 8.53 33.92
N ALA A 327 31.42 8.88 33.53
CA ALA A 327 30.19 8.41 34.21
C ALA A 327 29.97 6.90 33.99
N GLY A 328 30.24 6.40 32.77
CA GLY A 328 30.17 4.98 32.47
C GLY A 328 31.24 4.13 33.17
N LEU A 329 32.43 4.70 33.38
CA LEU A 329 33.50 4.02 34.15
C LEU A 329 33.26 3.97 35.65
N LYS A 330 32.45 4.91 36.22
CA LYS A 330 32.06 4.88 37.64
C LYS A 330 30.93 3.86 37.95
N ILE A 331 30.19 3.40 36.96
CA ILE A 331 29.13 2.37 37.11
C ILE A 331 29.74 0.94 37.11
N GLY A 332 31.01 0.79 36.76
CA GLY A 332 31.70 -0.51 36.72
C GLY A 332 32.63 -0.78 37.94
N GLU A 333 32.64 0.10 38.95
CA GLU A 333 33.47 -0.03 40.16
C GLU A 333 32.65 -0.27 41.45
N ASP A 334 31.30 -0.36 41.36
CA ASP A 334 30.43 -0.83 42.43
C ASP A 334 29.88 -2.26 42.05
#